data_171028854090996ecc2be974fb51f66b
#
_entry.id   171028854090996ecc2be974fb51f66b
#
_cell.length_a   1.000
_cell.length_b   1.000
_cell.length_c   1.000
_cell.angle_alpha   90.00
_cell.angle_beta   90.00
_cell.angle_gamma   90.00
#
_symmetry.space_group_name_H-M   'P 1'
#
loop_
_entity.id
_entity.type
_entity.pdbx_description
1 polymer ?
#
loop_
_entity_poly.entity_id
_entity_poly.type
_entity_poly.pdbx_seq_one_letter_code
_entity_poly.pdbx_strand_id
1 'polypeptide(L)'
;MIISSFRKKLFDWLNTPTIRYSILAIILVNAVLLGLETSPTIMLHYGFLLHTLDSICLAIFVIELALKLFARGFLFFRDPWNLFDFFIIGISLAPISEGFSVLRALRILRVLRALSFAPRLRRTIEGFVSSLPGMSSVFILMAIIFYIGSVISTKLFASEFPMWFGSIGKSAYTLFQIMTLESWSMGIVRPVMEIYSHAWMFFVPFILITSFAVVNVLVGLIVNSMHNAHSEEATEATDAYRDDVLKQLKEISNRLNKLER
;
A
#
# COMPACT_ATOMS: atom_id res chain seq x y z
N MET A 1 -19.22 26.55 -20.46
CA MET A 1 -18.02 27.32 -20.13
C MET A 1 -17.97 27.73 -18.65
N ILE A 2 -19.03 28.24 -18.00
CA ILE A 2 -19.07 28.67 -16.59
C ILE A 2 -18.86 27.48 -15.61
N ILE A 3 -19.51 26.34 -15.85
CA ILE A 3 -19.40 25.11 -14.99
C ILE A 3 -17.97 24.57 -14.98
N SER A 4 -17.28 24.64 -16.11
CA SER A 4 -15.88 24.20 -16.23
C SER A 4 -14.93 25.09 -15.40
N SER A 5 -15.15 26.40 -15.39
CA SER A 5 -14.37 27.37 -14.61
C SER A 5 -14.62 27.23 -13.10
N PHE A 6 -15.87 26.99 -12.69
CA PHE A 6 -16.20 26.75 -11.28
C PHE A 6 -15.58 25.45 -10.75
N ARG A 7 -15.69 24.37 -11.51
CA ARG A 7 -15.07 23.07 -11.15
C ARG A 7 -13.57 23.18 -10.99
N LYS A 8 -12.89 23.93 -11.85
CA LYS A 8 -11.44 24.17 -11.75
C LYS A 8 -11.10 24.97 -10.48
N LYS A 9 -11.83 26.07 -10.21
CA LYS A 9 -11.62 26.85 -8.97
C LYS A 9 -11.86 26.01 -7.71
N LEU A 10 -12.90 25.18 -7.69
CA LEU A 10 -13.18 24.27 -6.58
C LEU A 10 -12.04 23.26 -6.39
N PHE A 11 -11.53 22.70 -7.48
CA PHE A 11 -10.40 21.77 -7.43
C PHE A 11 -9.14 22.43 -6.88
N ASP A 12 -8.82 23.65 -7.36
CA ASP A 12 -7.65 24.40 -6.90
C ASP A 12 -7.79 24.76 -5.42
N TRP A 13 -8.99 25.15 -4.98
CA TRP A 13 -9.29 25.42 -3.57
C TRP A 13 -9.11 24.20 -2.66
N LEU A 14 -9.64 23.02 -3.06
CA LEU A 14 -9.47 21.77 -2.31
C LEU A 14 -8.00 21.33 -2.21
N ASN A 15 -7.16 21.72 -3.15
CA ASN A 15 -5.73 21.40 -3.15
C ASN A 15 -4.86 22.47 -2.46
N THR A 16 -5.45 23.53 -1.91
CA THR A 16 -4.67 24.51 -1.14
C THR A 16 -4.00 23.86 0.08
N PRO A 17 -2.79 24.27 0.43
CA PRO A 17 -2.08 23.70 1.58
C PRO A 17 -2.91 23.78 2.86
N THR A 18 -3.64 24.87 3.07
CA THR A 18 -4.49 25.08 4.24
C THR A 18 -5.55 23.99 4.38
N ILE A 19 -6.31 23.71 3.31
CA ILE A 19 -7.34 22.67 3.34
C ILE A 19 -6.74 21.29 3.52
N ARG A 20 -5.64 20.98 2.83
CA ARG A 20 -4.96 19.70 2.97
C ARG A 20 -4.50 19.45 4.40
N TYR A 21 -3.88 20.44 5.06
CA TYR A 21 -3.47 20.31 6.46
C TYR A 21 -4.65 20.26 7.43
N SER A 22 -5.75 20.99 7.15
CA SER A 22 -6.97 20.88 7.96
C SER A 22 -7.59 19.51 7.90
N ILE A 23 -7.71 18.91 6.71
CA ILE A 23 -8.21 17.53 6.56
C ILE A 23 -7.26 16.54 7.24
N LEU A 24 -5.94 16.71 7.09
CA LEU A 24 -4.96 15.86 7.79
C LEU A 24 -5.13 15.96 9.32
N ALA A 25 -5.32 17.16 9.87
CA ALA A 25 -5.57 17.34 11.30
C ALA A 25 -6.86 16.63 11.74
N ILE A 26 -7.94 16.71 10.97
CA ILE A 26 -9.20 15.99 11.26
C ILE A 26 -8.98 14.47 11.21
N ILE A 27 -8.19 13.94 10.26
CA ILE A 27 -7.85 12.52 10.21
C ILE A 27 -7.10 12.10 11.48
N LEU A 28 -6.13 12.89 11.93
CA LEU A 28 -5.38 12.60 13.16
C LEU A 28 -6.27 12.63 14.40
N VAL A 29 -7.16 13.63 14.51
CA VAL A 29 -8.16 13.69 15.58
C VAL A 29 -9.06 12.45 15.55
N ASN A 30 -9.56 12.08 14.37
CA ASN A 30 -10.38 10.87 14.20
C ASN A 30 -9.61 9.59 14.58
N ALA A 31 -8.31 9.50 14.30
CA ALA A 31 -7.47 8.38 14.73
C ALA A 31 -7.42 8.27 16.27
N VAL A 32 -7.28 9.40 16.96
CA VAL A 32 -7.29 9.44 18.42
C VAL A 32 -8.65 9.03 18.97
N LEU A 33 -9.76 9.53 18.39
CA LEU A 33 -11.12 9.16 18.79
C LEU A 33 -11.35 7.65 18.68
N LEU A 34 -10.96 7.04 17.55
CA LEU A 34 -11.05 5.60 17.35
C LEU A 34 -10.20 4.82 18.36
N GLY A 35 -9.03 5.33 18.72
CA GLY A 35 -8.21 4.77 19.79
C GLY A 35 -8.89 4.85 21.16
N LEU A 36 -9.55 5.96 21.49
CA LEU A 36 -10.29 6.12 22.74
C LEU A 36 -11.52 5.21 22.82
N GLU A 37 -12.18 4.94 21.68
CA GLU A 37 -13.32 4.00 21.59
C GLU A 37 -12.94 2.56 21.99
N THR A 38 -11.67 2.18 21.96
CA THR A 38 -11.23 0.84 22.38
C THR A 38 -11.27 0.65 23.90
N SER A 39 -11.33 1.73 24.68
CA SER A 39 -11.36 1.67 26.13
C SER A 39 -12.80 1.58 26.67
N PRO A 40 -13.20 0.45 27.32
CA PRO A 40 -14.53 0.31 27.89
C PRO A 40 -14.85 1.39 28.92
N THR A 41 -13.86 1.80 29.73
CA THR A 41 -14.04 2.82 30.78
C THR A 41 -14.37 4.19 30.20
N ILE A 42 -13.70 4.58 29.10
CA ILE A 42 -13.94 5.86 28.44
C ILE A 42 -15.30 5.81 27.73
N MET A 43 -15.64 4.70 27.11
CA MET A 43 -16.92 4.51 26.42
C MET A 43 -18.11 4.59 27.38
N LEU A 44 -17.99 4.11 28.61
CA LEU A 44 -19.06 4.23 29.61
C LEU A 44 -19.39 5.70 29.96
N HIS A 45 -18.38 6.58 29.99
CA HIS A 45 -18.59 7.98 30.40
C HIS A 45 -18.78 8.94 29.22
N TYR A 46 -18.09 8.69 28.10
CA TYR A 46 -18.01 9.61 26.97
C TYR A 46 -18.46 9.00 25.66
N GLY A 47 -19.03 7.80 25.64
CA GLY A 47 -19.35 7.07 24.41
C GLY A 47 -20.22 7.86 23.42
N PHE A 48 -21.26 8.55 23.93
CA PHE A 48 -22.10 9.40 23.07
C PHE A 48 -21.31 10.53 22.39
N LEU A 49 -20.43 11.20 23.15
CA LEU A 49 -19.59 12.28 22.61
C LEU A 49 -18.62 11.76 21.55
N LEU A 50 -17.94 10.62 21.82
CA LEU A 50 -16.99 10.01 20.89
C LEU A 50 -17.67 9.61 19.59
N HIS A 51 -18.81 8.93 19.64
CA HIS A 51 -19.58 8.55 18.45
C HIS A 51 -20.09 9.77 17.66
N THR A 52 -20.48 10.83 18.36
CA THR A 52 -20.93 12.07 17.70
C THR A 52 -19.75 12.73 16.95
N LEU A 53 -18.60 12.85 17.60
CA LEU A 53 -17.40 13.42 17.00
C LEU A 53 -16.89 12.57 15.83
N ASP A 54 -16.89 11.23 15.96
CA ASP A 54 -16.54 10.32 14.88
C ASP A 54 -17.48 10.49 13.67
N SER A 55 -18.78 10.60 13.91
CA SER A 55 -19.78 10.84 12.86
C SER A 55 -19.57 12.19 12.15
N ILE A 56 -19.21 13.23 12.89
CA ILE A 56 -18.88 14.55 12.31
C ILE A 56 -17.62 14.43 11.44
N CYS A 57 -16.57 13.78 11.91
CA CYS A 57 -15.36 13.56 11.11
C CYS A 57 -15.68 12.80 9.80
N LEU A 58 -16.48 11.74 9.90
CA LEU A 58 -16.90 10.95 8.74
C LEU A 58 -17.71 11.81 7.75
N ALA A 59 -18.65 12.64 8.23
CA ALA A 59 -19.43 13.54 7.39
C ALA A 59 -18.53 14.53 6.64
N ILE A 60 -17.52 15.10 7.29
CA ILE A 60 -16.54 15.98 6.65
C ILE A 60 -15.78 15.24 5.56
N PHE A 61 -15.37 13.99 5.80
CA PHE A 61 -14.67 13.18 4.81
C PHE A 61 -15.55 12.84 3.60
N VAL A 62 -16.81 12.53 3.82
CA VAL A 62 -17.77 12.27 2.73
C VAL A 62 -18.00 13.52 1.88
N ILE A 63 -18.19 14.68 2.53
CA ILE A 63 -18.36 15.95 1.83
C ILE A 63 -17.11 16.28 1.01
N GLU A 64 -15.92 16.16 1.59
CA GLU A 64 -14.65 16.41 0.89
C GLU A 64 -14.51 15.50 -0.34
N LEU A 65 -14.79 14.21 -0.19
CA LEU A 65 -14.73 13.23 -1.29
C LEU A 65 -15.76 13.56 -2.39
N ALA A 66 -17.00 13.92 -2.01
CA ALA A 66 -18.05 14.31 -2.95
C ALA A 66 -17.66 15.57 -3.73
N LEU A 67 -17.06 16.56 -3.06
CA LEU A 67 -16.56 17.77 -3.70
C LEU A 67 -15.42 17.47 -4.67
N LYS A 68 -14.49 16.58 -4.33
CA LYS A 68 -13.43 16.12 -5.24
C LYS A 68 -14.00 15.38 -6.45
N LEU A 69 -14.97 14.51 -6.23
CA LEU A 69 -15.65 13.78 -7.31
C LEU A 69 -16.40 14.73 -8.24
N PHE A 70 -17.11 15.72 -7.69
CA PHE A 70 -17.79 16.74 -8.48
C PHE A 70 -16.79 17.61 -9.27
N ALA A 71 -15.69 18.02 -8.66
CA ALA A 71 -14.68 18.86 -9.29
C ALA A 71 -13.95 18.16 -10.44
N ARG A 72 -13.58 16.90 -10.27
CA ARG A 72 -12.82 16.10 -11.28
C ARG A 72 -13.70 15.26 -12.22
N GLY A 73 -14.93 14.91 -11.82
CA GLY A 73 -15.77 13.99 -12.57
C GLY A 73 -15.10 12.63 -12.78
N PHE A 74 -15.18 12.06 -13.98
CA PHE A 74 -14.57 10.76 -14.29
C PHE A 74 -13.05 10.73 -14.16
N LEU A 75 -12.37 11.86 -14.28
CA LEU A 75 -10.91 11.96 -14.05
C LEU A 75 -10.53 11.68 -12.58
N PHE A 76 -11.48 11.72 -11.66
CA PHE A 76 -11.29 11.33 -10.26
C PHE A 76 -10.80 9.89 -10.14
N PHE A 77 -11.38 8.96 -10.90
CA PHE A 77 -11.05 7.53 -10.84
C PHE A 77 -9.72 7.16 -11.54
N ARG A 78 -9.08 8.10 -12.24
CA ARG A 78 -7.75 7.90 -12.81
C ARG A 78 -6.62 8.13 -11.82
N ASP A 79 -6.89 8.79 -10.72
CA ASP A 79 -5.91 9.05 -9.66
C ASP A 79 -5.97 7.93 -8.60
N PRO A 80 -4.93 7.11 -8.44
CA PRO A 80 -4.92 5.99 -7.48
C PRO A 80 -5.21 6.44 -6.04
N TRP A 81 -4.78 7.64 -5.66
CA TRP A 81 -4.99 8.16 -4.31
C TRP A 81 -6.44 8.57 -4.04
N ASN A 82 -7.12 9.12 -5.04
CA ASN A 82 -8.54 9.40 -4.94
C ASN A 82 -9.36 8.10 -4.88
N LEU A 83 -8.96 7.10 -5.65
CA LEU A 83 -9.59 5.78 -5.62
C LEU A 83 -9.40 5.11 -4.27
N PHE A 84 -8.20 5.20 -3.69
CA PHE A 84 -7.89 4.71 -2.35
C PHE A 84 -8.78 5.39 -1.29
N ASP A 85 -8.86 6.73 -1.30
CA ASP A 85 -9.76 7.49 -0.41
C ASP A 85 -11.23 7.08 -0.57
N PHE A 86 -11.67 6.85 -1.81
CA PHE A 86 -13.04 6.42 -2.12
C PHE A 86 -13.35 5.04 -1.52
N PHE A 87 -12.47 4.06 -1.65
CA PHE A 87 -12.66 2.73 -1.09
C PHE A 87 -12.67 2.76 0.45
N ILE A 88 -11.78 3.49 1.07
CA ILE A 88 -11.71 3.60 2.53
C ILE A 88 -12.98 4.24 3.12
N ILE A 89 -13.47 5.32 2.51
CA ILE A 89 -14.73 5.94 2.94
C ILE A 89 -15.91 5.00 2.66
N GLY A 90 -15.93 4.35 1.50
CA GLY A 90 -16.96 3.38 1.13
C GLY A 90 -17.10 2.25 2.16
N ILE A 91 -15.98 1.67 2.60
CA ILE A 91 -15.97 0.66 3.68
C ILE A 91 -16.53 1.26 4.99
N SER A 92 -16.18 2.52 5.30
CA SER A 92 -16.65 3.19 6.52
C SER A 92 -18.14 3.50 6.51
N LEU A 93 -18.76 3.64 5.33
CA LEU A 93 -20.18 3.88 5.14
C LEU A 93 -21.00 2.60 4.98
N ALA A 94 -20.35 1.44 4.84
CA ALA A 94 -21.06 0.18 4.66
C ALA A 94 -22.02 -0.08 5.83
N PRO A 95 -23.27 -0.47 5.56
CA PRO A 95 -24.25 -0.70 6.60
C PRO A 95 -23.83 -1.86 7.49
N ILE A 96 -23.96 -1.66 8.81
CA ILE A 96 -23.60 -2.63 9.83
C ILE A 96 -24.79 -3.60 9.98
N SER A 97 -24.84 -4.63 9.17
CA SER A 97 -25.71 -5.77 9.48
C SER A 97 -24.99 -6.73 10.45
N GLU A 98 -25.74 -7.44 11.27
CA GLU A 98 -25.23 -8.28 12.37
C GLU A 98 -24.19 -9.35 11.95
N GLY A 99 -24.07 -9.67 10.64
CA GLY A 99 -23.10 -10.63 10.11
C GLY A 99 -21.70 -10.05 9.79
N PHE A 100 -21.49 -8.73 9.81
CA PHE A 100 -20.27 -8.07 9.34
C PHE A 100 -19.47 -7.37 10.41
N SER A 101 -19.22 -8.04 11.55
CA SER A 101 -18.35 -7.51 12.63
C SER A 101 -16.96 -7.07 12.14
N VAL A 102 -16.44 -7.73 11.11
CA VAL A 102 -15.15 -7.41 10.47
C VAL A 102 -15.18 -6.02 9.84
N LEU A 103 -16.28 -5.63 9.16
CA LEU A 103 -16.38 -4.28 8.55
C LEU A 103 -16.38 -3.18 9.61
N ARG A 104 -16.86 -3.48 10.82
CA ARG A 104 -16.78 -2.54 11.95
C ARG A 104 -15.32 -2.31 12.35
N ALA A 105 -14.52 -3.37 12.44
CA ALA A 105 -13.08 -3.27 12.73
C ALA A 105 -12.33 -2.54 11.59
N LEU A 106 -12.69 -2.78 10.34
CA LEU A 106 -12.06 -2.14 9.17
C LEU A 106 -12.30 -0.62 9.09
N ARG A 107 -13.20 -0.04 9.89
CA ARG A 107 -13.35 1.44 9.97
C ARG A 107 -12.05 2.14 10.39
N ILE A 108 -11.16 1.45 11.13
CA ILE A 108 -9.86 1.99 11.50
C ILE A 108 -9.02 2.34 10.26
N LEU A 109 -9.25 1.67 9.13
CA LEU A 109 -8.51 1.94 7.89
C LEU A 109 -8.69 3.38 7.36
N ARG A 110 -9.74 4.11 7.81
CA ARG A 110 -9.91 5.53 7.45
C ARG A 110 -8.73 6.40 7.88
N VAL A 111 -7.97 6.01 8.90
CA VAL A 111 -6.73 6.68 9.32
C VAL A 111 -5.65 6.61 8.22
N LEU A 112 -5.64 5.56 7.40
CA LEU A 112 -4.71 5.44 6.28
C LEU A 112 -4.88 6.54 5.22
N ARG A 113 -5.99 7.28 5.22
CA ARG A 113 -6.14 8.46 4.38
C ARG A 113 -5.09 9.54 4.65
N ALA A 114 -4.47 9.55 5.83
CA ALA A 114 -3.34 10.43 6.12
C ALA A 114 -2.22 10.28 5.08
N LEU A 115 -2.05 9.09 4.48
CA LEU A 115 -1.07 8.82 3.44
C LEU A 115 -1.34 9.65 2.17
N SER A 116 -2.62 9.83 1.80
CA SER A 116 -3.01 10.65 0.63
C SER A 116 -2.73 12.14 0.84
N PHE A 117 -2.77 12.60 2.09
CA PHE A 117 -2.62 14.03 2.44
C PHE A 117 -1.19 14.42 2.83
N ALA A 118 -0.35 13.47 3.27
CA ALA A 118 1.03 13.69 3.66
C ALA A 118 1.99 13.49 2.47
N PRO A 119 2.56 14.57 1.86
CA PRO A 119 3.32 14.43 0.61
C PRO A 119 4.57 13.55 0.74
N ARG A 120 5.20 13.55 1.92
CA ARG A 120 6.39 12.70 2.17
C ARG A 120 6.03 11.23 2.18
N LEU A 121 4.96 10.85 2.91
CA LEU A 121 4.49 9.46 2.98
C LEU A 121 4.01 8.97 1.62
N ARG A 122 3.27 9.81 0.91
CA ARG A 122 2.81 9.53 -0.45
C ARG A 122 3.99 9.20 -1.38
N ARG A 123 5.03 10.01 -1.42
CA ARG A 123 6.24 9.77 -2.25
C ARG A 123 6.93 8.46 -1.87
N THR A 124 7.04 8.16 -0.57
CA THR A 124 7.64 6.90 -0.11
C THR A 124 6.86 5.69 -0.63
N ILE A 125 5.52 5.72 -0.55
CA ILE A 125 4.67 4.64 -1.05
C ILE A 125 4.73 4.56 -2.58
N GLU A 126 4.68 5.68 -3.29
CA GLU A 126 4.81 5.72 -4.75
C GLU A 126 6.14 5.12 -5.22
N GLY A 127 7.24 5.46 -4.53
CA GLY A 127 8.56 4.88 -4.77
C GLY A 127 8.59 3.37 -4.53
N PHE A 128 8.00 2.91 -3.43
CA PHE A 128 7.88 1.48 -3.15
C PHE A 128 7.05 0.75 -4.21
N VAL A 129 5.85 1.25 -4.51
CA VAL A 129 4.96 0.63 -5.51
C VAL A 129 5.57 0.63 -6.91
N SER A 130 6.30 1.68 -7.28
CA SER A 130 6.98 1.76 -8.59
C SER A 130 8.12 0.75 -8.75
N SER A 131 8.66 0.22 -7.65
CA SER A 131 9.68 -0.84 -7.69
C SER A 131 9.11 -2.25 -7.89
N LEU A 132 7.81 -2.47 -7.56
CA LEU A 132 7.18 -3.80 -7.63
C LEU A 132 7.12 -4.42 -9.03
N PRO A 133 6.86 -3.67 -10.12
CA PRO A 133 6.82 -4.27 -11.47
C PRO A 133 8.13 -4.96 -11.87
N GLY A 134 9.28 -4.43 -11.48
CA GLY A 134 10.58 -5.05 -11.73
C GLY A 134 10.78 -6.40 -11.03
N MET A 135 10.00 -6.67 -9.99
CA MET A 135 10.08 -7.88 -9.17
C MET A 135 8.92 -8.85 -9.43
N SER A 136 7.99 -8.51 -10.32
CA SER A 136 6.77 -9.27 -10.57
C SER A 136 7.02 -10.73 -10.95
N SER A 137 8.08 -11.01 -11.71
CA SER A 137 8.48 -12.38 -12.09
C SER A 137 8.82 -13.25 -10.88
N VAL A 138 9.46 -12.68 -9.86
CA VAL A 138 9.81 -13.40 -8.63
C VAL A 138 8.56 -13.70 -7.81
N PHE A 139 7.62 -12.74 -7.71
CA PHE A 139 6.34 -12.97 -7.03
C PHE A 139 5.50 -14.03 -7.73
N ILE A 140 5.46 -14.04 -9.07
CA ILE A 140 4.75 -15.07 -9.84
C ILE A 140 5.39 -16.45 -9.60
N LEU A 141 6.72 -16.54 -9.68
CA LEU A 141 7.46 -17.78 -9.40
C LEU A 141 7.16 -18.29 -7.99
N MET A 142 7.18 -17.39 -6.99
CA MET A 142 6.85 -17.71 -5.61
C MET A 142 5.43 -18.25 -5.48
N ALA A 143 4.44 -17.61 -6.11
CA ALA A 143 3.06 -18.05 -6.10
C ALA A 143 2.91 -19.46 -6.71
N ILE A 144 3.65 -19.78 -7.79
CA ILE A 144 3.67 -21.09 -8.42
C ILE A 144 4.28 -22.13 -7.45
N ILE A 145 5.41 -21.81 -6.80
CA ILE A 145 6.07 -22.71 -5.83
C ILE A 145 5.13 -23.01 -4.66
N PHE A 146 4.46 -21.97 -4.12
CA PHE A 146 3.48 -22.13 -3.06
C PHE A 146 2.29 -22.98 -3.47
N TYR A 147 1.76 -22.76 -4.66
CA TYR A 147 0.65 -23.54 -5.18
C TYR A 147 1.03 -25.02 -5.33
N ILE A 148 2.16 -25.30 -5.98
CA ILE A 148 2.66 -26.68 -6.16
C ILE A 148 2.93 -27.32 -4.80
N GLY A 149 3.64 -26.61 -3.90
CA GLY A 149 3.91 -27.09 -2.56
C GLY A 149 2.64 -27.39 -1.77
N SER A 150 1.62 -26.52 -1.87
CA SER A 150 0.34 -26.72 -1.21
C SER A 150 -0.41 -27.94 -1.72
N VAL A 151 -0.40 -28.18 -3.03
CA VAL A 151 -1.02 -29.37 -3.63
C VAL A 151 -0.29 -30.64 -3.20
N ILE A 152 1.05 -30.64 -3.22
CA ILE A 152 1.86 -31.79 -2.81
C ILE A 152 1.64 -32.10 -1.33
N SER A 153 1.77 -31.09 -0.45
CA SER A 153 1.62 -31.29 1.00
C SER A 153 0.21 -31.71 1.39
N THR A 154 -0.83 -31.19 0.72
CA THR A 154 -2.21 -31.66 0.90
C THR A 154 -2.33 -33.14 0.53
N LYS A 155 -1.79 -33.56 -0.62
CA LYS A 155 -1.87 -34.96 -1.07
C LYS A 155 -1.08 -35.92 -0.18
N LEU A 156 0.05 -35.49 0.36
CA LEU A 156 0.92 -36.36 1.16
C LEU A 156 0.50 -36.44 2.62
N PHE A 157 0.04 -35.34 3.21
CA PHE A 157 -0.06 -35.21 4.66
C PHE A 157 -1.48 -34.96 5.18
N ALA A 158 -2.48 -34.76 4.32
CA ALA A 158 -3.83 -34.38 4.74
C ALA A 158 -4.51 -35.47 5.61
N SER A 159 -4.23 -36.75 5.39
CA SER A 159 -4.85 -37.86 6.12
C SER A 159 -4.53 -37.82 7.62
N GLU A 160 -3.26 -37.63 7.95
CA GLU A 160 -2.78 -37.68 9.33
C GLU A 160 -2.73 -36.30 9.98
N PHE A 161 -2.56 -35.24 9.17
CA PHE A 161 -2.42 -33.88 9.63
C PHE A 161 -3.47 -32.92 9.00
N PRO A 162 -4.78 -33.21 9.14
CA PRO A 162 -5.83 -32.41 8.49
C PRO A 162 -5.92 -30.99 9.04
N MET A 163 -5.40 -30.72 10.22
CA MET A 163 -5.32 -29.38 10.80
C MET A 163 -4.40 -28.47 9.99
N TRP A 164 -3.27 -28.97 9.53
CA TRP A 164 -2.26 -28.21 8.78
C TRP A 164 -2.39 -28.37 7.26
N PHE A 165 -2.73 -29.56 6.77
CA PHE A 165 -2.69 -29.93 5.35
C PHE A 165 -4.02 -30.42 4.78
N GLY A 166 -5.12 -30.34 5.52
CA GLY A 166 -6.43 -30.88 5.13
C GLY A 166 -7.11 -30.18 3.96
N SER A 167 -6.55 -29.07 3.45
CA SER A 167 -6.98 -28.39 2.22
C SER A 167 -5.83 -27.57 1.65
N ILE A 168 -5.94 -27.20 0.35
CA ILE A 168 -4.91 -26.34 -0.30
C ILE A 168 -4.72 -25.02 0.46
N GLY A 169 -5.80 -24.40 0.96
CA GLY A 169 -5.69 -23.16 1.74
C GLY A 169 -4.95 -23.34 3.08
N LYS A 170 -5.24 -24.42 3.81
CA LYS A 170 -4.53 -24.77 5.04
C LYS A 170 -3.07 -25.07 4.77
N SER A 171 -2.77 -25.83 3.74
CA SER A 171 -1.41 -26.13 3.32
C SER A 171 -0.64 -24.89 2.92
N ALA A 172 -1.25 -23.97 2.16
CA ALA A 172 -0.63 -22.71 1.79
C ALA A 172 -0.28 -21.86 3.01
N TYR A 173 -1.20 -21.77 4.00
CA TYR A 173 -0.93 -21.06 5.24
C TYR A 173 0.21 -21.70 6.06
N THR A 174 0.19 -23.02 6.19
CA THR A 174 1.24 -23.78 6.88
C THR A 174 2.60 -23.62 6.18
N LEU A 175 2.63 -23.68 4.86
CA LEU A 175 3.84 -23.46 4.08
C LEU A 175 4.32 -21.99 4.17
N PHE A 176 3.42 -21.03 4.27
CA PHE A 176 3.79 -19.65 4.54
C PHE A 176 4.46 -19.50 5.92
N GLN A 177 3.91 -20.14 6.96
CA GLN A 177 4.54 -20.18 8.28
C GLN A 177 5.94 -20.83 8.21
N ILE A 178 6.08 -21.96 7.53
CA ILE A 178 7.36 -22.64 7.33
C ILE A 178 8.37 -21.74 6.60
N MET A 179 7.95 -21.00 5.57
CA MET A 179 8.80 -20.06 4.84
C MET A 179 9.33 -18.94 5.73
N THR A 180 8.52 -18.45 6.67
CA THR A 180 8.95 -17.43 7.65
C THR A 180 9.85 -18.00 8.75
N LEU A 181 10.16 -19.31 8.70
CA LEU A 181 10.94 -20.06 9.67
C LEU A 181 10.32 -20.09 11.09
N GLU A 182 9.05 -19.74 11.20
CA GLU A 182 8.34 -19.73 12.47
C GLU A 182 7.93 -21.15 12.85
N SER A 183 8.50 -21.67 13.95
CA SER A 183 8.26 -23.00 14.51
C SER A 183 8.29 -24.17 13.49
N TRP A 184 8.97 -23.98 12.37
CA TRP A 184 8.96 -24.93 11.24
C TRP A 184 9.41 -26.33 11.63
N SER A 185 10.52 -26.42 12.39
CA SER A 185 11.12 -27.73 12.72
C SER A 185 10.32 -28.43 13.81
N MET A 186 10.24 -27.84 15.01
CA MET A 186 9.62 -28.47 16.17
C MET A 186 8.09 -28.50 16.11
N GLY A 187 7.49 -27.45 15.54
CA GLY A 187 6.03 -27.31 15.51
C GLY A 187 5.36 -28.09 14.39
N ILE A 188 6.04 -28.31 13.25
CA ILE A 188 5.41 -28.89 12.06
C ILE A 188 6.22 -30.07 11.51
N VAL A 189 7.48 -29.85 11.11
CA VAL A 189 8.22 -30.85 10.33
C VAL A 189 8.56 -32.11 11.15
N ARG A 190 8.99 -31.96 12.40
CA ARG A 190 9.31 -33.13 13.26
C ARG A 190 8.08 -33.97 13.61
N PRO A 191 6.93 -33.40 14.02
CA PRO A 191 5.70 -34.16 14.17
C PRO A 191 5.28 -34.90 12.89
N VAL A 192 5.42 -34.27 11.71
CA VAL A 192 5.14 -34.96 10.44
C VAL A 192 6.13 -36.11 10.19
N MET A 193 7.41 -35.94 10.54
CA MET A 193 8.44 -36.96 10.37
C MET A 193 8.29 -38.16 11.31
N GLU A 194 7.56 -38.02 12.42
CA GLU A 194 7.23 -39.16 13.31
C GLU A 194 6.39 -40.20 12.56
N ILE A 195 5.55 -39.79 11.62
CA ILE A 195 4.73 -40.68 10.80
C ILE A 195 5.36 -40.87 9.41
N TYR A 196 5.83 -39.80 8.80
CA TYR A 196 6.43 -39.80 7.46
C TYR A 196 7.92 -39.50 7.51
N SER A 197 8.74 -40.49 7.83
CA SER A 197 10.19 -40.32 8.09
C SER A 197 10.95 -39.56 7.01
N HIS A 198 10.48 -39.58 5.76
CA HIS A 198 11.11 -38.89 4.62
C HIS A 198 10.51 -37.51 4.32
N ALA A 199 9.64 -37.00 5.15
CA ALA A 199 8.99 -35.70 4.91
C ALA A 199 9.98 -34.53 4.80
N TRP A 200 11.15 -34.63 5.43
CA TRP A 200 12.22 -33.65 5.31
C TRP A 200 12.68 -33.43 3.85
N MET A 201 12.55 -34.44 2.98
CA MET A 201 12.89 -34.34 1.55
C MET A 201 11.95 -33.36 0.81
N PHE A 202 10.80 -33.09 1.33
CA PHE A 202 9.87 -32.08 0.82
C PHE A 202 10.12 -30.71 1.51
N PHE A 203 10.16 -30.68 2.82
CA PHE A 203 10.21 -29.42 3.57
C PHE A 203 11.56 -28.69 3.45
N VAL A 204 12.68 -29.40 3.50
CA VAL A 204 14.00 -28.76 3.42
C VAL A 204 14.23 -28.08 2.07
N PRO A 205 14.02 -28.74 0.91
CA PRO A 205 14.10 -28.06 -0.38
C PRO A 205 13.12 -26.90 -0.51
N PHE A 206 11.89 -27.05 -0.01
CA PHE A 206 10.91 -25.98 -0.02
C PHE A 206 11.42 -24.73 0.74
N ILE A 207 11.96 -24.91 1.95
CA ILE A 207 12.55 -23.83 2.74
C ILE A 207 13.71 -23.18 2.00
N LEU A 208 14.64 -23.98 1.47
CA LEU A 208 15.81 -23.45 0.75
C LEU A 208 15.40 -22.60 -0.46
N ILE A 209 14.47 -23.10 -1.28
CA ILE A 209 13.99 -22.39 -2.48
C ILE A 209 13.27 -21.10 -2.10
N THR A 210 12.36 -21.16 -1.12
CA THR A 210 11.58 -20.00 -0.73
C THR A 210 12.42 -18.95 0.01
N SER A 211 13.34 -19.36 0.89
CA SER A 211 14.28 -18.46 1.56
C SER A 211 15.19 -17.74 0.56
N PHE A 212 15.73 -18.51 -0.43
CA PHE A 212 16.53 -17.91 -1.49
C PHE A 212 15.74 -16.92 -2.34
N ALA A 213 14.47 -17.23 -2.66
CA ALA A 213 13.61 -16.32 -3.39
C ALA A 213 13.34 -15.01 -2.61
N VAL A 214 13.11 -15.10 -1.29
CA VAL A 214 12.93 -13.91 -0.43
C VAL A 214 14.19 -13.05 -0.40
N VAL A 215 15.37 -13.66 -0.26
CA VAL A 215 16.66 -12.94 -0.32
C VAL A 215 16.83 -12.23 -1.67
N ASN A 216 16.51 -12.90 -2.78
CA ASN A 216 16.58 -12.29 -4.11
C ASN A 216 15.62 -11.12 -4.28
N VAL A 217 14.43 -11.16 -3.67
CA VAL A 217 13.51 -10.02 -3.63
C VAL A 217 14.16 -8.83 -2.91
N LEU A 218 14.78 -9.05 -1.75
CA LEU A 218 15.47 -8.00 -0.99
C LEU A 218 16.64 -7.39 -1.78
N VAL A 219 17.48 -8.24 -2.37
CA VAL A 219 18.61 -7.78 -3.21
C VAL A 219 18.10 -7.00 -4.41
N GLY A 220 17.07 -7.49 -5.09
CA GLY A 220 16.43 -6.79 -6.22
C GLY A 220 15.88 -5.43 -5.83
N LEU A 221 15.28 -5.29 -4.66
CA LEU A 221 14.79 -4.01 -4.13
C LEU A 221 15.95 -3.03 -3.90
N ILE A 222 17.03 -3.48 -3.27
CA ILE A 222 18.21 -2.65 -3.00
C ILE A 222 18.84 -2.18 -4.32
N VAL A 223 19.07 -3.09 -5.26
CA VAL A 223 19.67 -2.77 -6.57
C VAL A 223 18.79 -1.78 -7.34
N ASN A 224 17.47 -1.98 -7.35
CA ASN A 224 16.55 -1.07 -8.02
C ASN A 224 16.53 0.33 -7.36
N SER A 225 16.60 0.40 -6.03
CA SER A 225 16.71 1.67 -5.31
C SER A 225 18.00 2.41 -5.65
N MET A 226 19.13 1.70 -5.72
CA MET A 226 20.42 2.28 -6.13
C MET A 226 20.39 2.77 -7.58
N HIS A 227 19.78 1.97 -8.48
CA HIS A 227 19.67 2.35 -9.89
C HIS A 227 18.82 3.62 -10.08
N ASN A 228 17.72 3.73 -9.37
CA ASN A 228 16.87 4.92 -9.40
C ASN A 228 17.62 6.17 -8.90
N ALA A 229 18.38 6.06 -7.80
CA ALA A 229 19.18 7.16 -7.27
C ALA A 229 20.25 7.64 -8.27
N HIS A 230 20.99 6.71 -8.88
CA HIS A 230 21.96 7.05 -9.92
C HIS A 230 21.34 7.65 -11.18
N SER A 231 20.15 7.19 -11.56
CA SER A 231 19.41 7.73 -12.72
C SER A 231 18.93 9.17 -12.46
N GLU A 232 18.50 9.49 -11.24
CA GLU A 232 18.14 10.85 -10.85
C GLU A 232 19.38 11.78 -10.89
N GLU A 233 20.50 11.38 -10.30
CA GLU A 233 21.74 12.16 -10.33
C GLU A 233 22.24 12.40 -11.78
N ALA A 234 22.20 11.37 -12.63
CA ALA A 234 22.60 11.48 -14.03
C ALA A 234 21.68 12.41 -14.83
N THR A 235 20.38 12.38 -14.52
CA THR A 235 19.38 13.26 -15.16
C THR A 235 19.60 14.71 -14.74
N GLU A 236 19.80 14.98 -13.44
CA GLU A 236 20.09 16.32 -12.93
C GLU A 236 21.38 16.89 -13.53
N ALA A 237 22.43 16.09 -13.61
CA ALA A 237 23.70 16.50 -14.23
C ALA A 237 23.51 16.82 -15.74
N THR A 238 22.72 16.00 -16.44
CA THR A 238 22.43 16.21 -17.86
C THR A 238 21.60 17.47 -18.10
N ASP A 239 20.60 17.73 -17.25
CA ASP A 239 19.77 18.93 -17.31
C ASP A 239 20.57 20.19 -17.00
N ALA A 240 21.43 20.16 -15.99
CA ALA A 240 22.33 21.26 -15.67
C ALA A 240 23.30 21.59 -16.84
N TYR A 241 23.86 20.56 -17.45
CA TYR A 241 24.73 20.73 -18.65
C TYR A 241 23.96 21.30 -19.84
N ARG A 242 22.75 20.80 -20.10
CA ARG A 242 21.87 21.31 -21.17
C ARG A 242 21.54 22.78 -20.97
N ASP A 243 21.20 23.19 -19.74
CA ASP A 243 20.87 24.58 -19.43
C ASP A 243 22.07 25.51 -19.61
N ASP A 244 23.29 25.06 -19.26
CA ASP A 244 24.52 25.83 -19.50
C ASP A 244 24.81 25.99 -21.00
N VAL A 245 24.68 24.91 -21.78
CA VAL A 245 24.84 24.96 -23.26
C VAL A 245 23.83 25.90 -23.91
N LEU A 246 22.56 25.84 -23.48
CA LEU A 246 21.52 26.75 -23.99
C LEU A 246 21.82 28.22 -23.66
N LYS A 247 22.36 28.49 -22.48
CA LYS A 247 22.79 29.85 -22.08
C LYS A 247 23.93 30.37 -22.95
N GLN A 248 24.94 29.52 -23.20
CA GLN A 248 26.06 29.86 -24.08
C GLN A 248 25.62 30.10 -25.51
N LEU A 249 24.74 29.26 -26.06
CA LEU A 249 24.18 29.44 -27.41
C LEU A 249 23.40 30.74 -27.53
N LYS A 250 22.61 31.10 -26.50
CA LYS A 250 21.89 32.37 -26.49
C LYS A 250 22.81 33.58 -26.44
N GLU A 251 23.92 33.49 -25.71
CA GLU A 251 24.92 34.52 -25.65
C GLU A 251 25.64 34.71 -27.00
N ILE A 252 26.03 33.61 -27.66
CA ILE A 252 26.64 33.62 -28.98
C ILE A 252 25.68 34.21 -30.01
N SER A 253 24.42 33.81 -30.00
CA SER A 253 23.37 34.35 -30.88
C SER A 253 23.19 35.87 -30.69
N ASN A 254 23.22 36.36 -29.44
CA ASN A 254 23.13 37.78 -29.15
C ASN A 254 24.34 38.55 -29.61
N ARG A 255 25.55 37.97 -29.57
CA ARG A 255 26.78 38.58 -30.08
C ARG A 255 26.77 38.65 -31.62
N LEU A 256 26.33 37.61 -32.31
CA LEU A 256 26.15 37.59 -33.75
C LEU A 256 25.16 38.67 -34.23
N ASN A 257 24.01 38.77 -33.61
CA ASN A 257 23.00 39.77 -33.94
C ASN A 257 23.48 41.23 -33.71
N LYS A 258 24.54 41.44 -32.84
CA LYS A 258 25.14 42.76 -32.66
C LYS A 258 26.24 43.08 -33.70
N LEU A 259 26.79 42.04 -34.37
CA LEU A 259 27.80 42.21 -35.40
C LEU A 259 27.17 42.41 -36.78
N GLU A 260 25.92 41.98 -36.98
CA GLU A 260 25.11 42.19 -38.19
C GLU A 260 24.43 43.57 -38.27
N ARG A 261 24.50 44.35 -37.23
CA ARG A 261 24.01 45.73 -37.16
C ARG A 261 25.15 46.74 -37.26
#